data_4b4c91328122f0b91d71e3051c8e7cb9
#
_entry.id   4b4c91328122f0b91d71e3051c8e7cb9
#
_cell.length_a   1.000
_cell.length_b   1.000
_cell.length_c   1.000
_cell.angle_alpha   90.00
_cell.angle_beta   90.00
_cell.angle_gamma   90.00
#
_symmetry.space_group_name_H-M   'P 1'
#
loop_
_entity.id
_entity.type
_entity.pdbx_description
1 polymer ?
#
loop_
_entity_poly.entity_id
_entity_poly.type
_entity_poly.pdbx_seq_one_letter_code
_entity_poly.pdbx_strand_id
1 'polypeptide(L)'
;VERTRATRYAAYALQSRAALYAASIAKYGKVQLNGIVGVNSDDANAYWAKSIEAADKVINSGKYTLYNQYADRVENFRNMFLEKRGCSEFIFWKEFLATDLGHSWDLLNVPFSFVQNGYGCGQNPTLDLIEAFEYKDGSDGTLKLKDASGNYIKYDSPLDLFKDKDPRLRATFYLPMDECRGGIVEIRRGIYDASKSGDARFITSNNVNEYYGEEGNQMKILGKDGVWDTGDVGKTGFYTKKFSDEGVMDISGNKSDAPWPVFRLAEMYLNKAEAAMELGKTGDAATALNMVRERAGIRTLSAGEVSLDRIRNERRVELAYENHRHWDLKRWHIAHIKMADFPTMALYPWYIWGEGKYIFTTGKAPKPNK
;
A
#
# COMPACT_ATOMS: atom_id res chain seq x y z
N VAL A 1 24.40 -13.74 15.53
CA VAL A 1 23.08 -14.38 15.80
C VAL A 1 22.25 -14.20 14.55
N GLU A 2 21.79 -15.30 13.97
CA GLU A 2 20.89 -15.28 12.81
C GLU A 2 19.61 -14.52 13.19
N ARG A 3 19.27 -13.48 12.44
CA ARG A 3 18.13 -12.60 12.70
C ARG A 3 16.76 -13.25 12.43
N THR A 4 16.75 -14.47 11.89
CA THR A 4 15.56 -15.33 11.75
C THR A 4 15.17 -16.03 13.06
N ARG A 5 16.00 -15.90 14.09
CA ARG A 5 15.71 -16.40 15.44
C ARG A 5 15.32 -15.28 16.38
N ALA A 6 14.55 -15.60 17.42
CA ALA A 6 14.15 -14.64 18.44
C ALA A 6 15.40 -14.09 19.15
N THR A 7 15.65 -12.78 18.96
CA THR A 7 16.72 -12.04 19.63
C THR A 7 16.13 -11.17 20.76
N ARG A 8 16.99 -10.61 21.64
CA ARG A 8 16.52 -9.63 22.62
C ARG A 8 15.83 -8.41 21.97
N TYR A 9 16.26 -8.03 20.75
CA TYR A 9 15.65 -6.91 20.02
C TYR A 9 14.31 -7.28 19.44
N ALA A 10 14.10 -8.52 19.01
CA ALA A 10 12.79 -9.04 18.65
C ALA A 10 11.83 -9.02 19.87
N ALA A 11 12.35 -9.33 21.07
CA ALA A 11 11.56 -9.22 22.31
C ALA A 11 11.20 -7.77 22.64
N TYR A 12 12.13 -6.81 22.47
CA TYR A 12 11.80 -5.38 22.63
C TYR A 12 10.82 -4.88 21.58
N ALA A 13 10.94 -5.30 20.33
CA ALA A 13 9.98 -4.95 19.30
C ALA A 13 8.57 -5.50 19.62
N LEU A 14 8.48 -6.75 20.07
CA LEU A 14 7.24 -7.32 20.56
C LEU A 14 6.69 -6.54 21.77
N GLN A 15 7.54 -6.17 22.73
CA GLN A 15 7.14 -5.38 23.89
C GLN A 15 6.59 -4.00 23.47
N SER A 16 7.25 -3.32 22.50
CA SER A 16 6.78 -2.04 21.99
C SER A 16 5.39 -2.18 21.35
N ARG A 17 5.19 -3.17 20.47
CA ARG A 17 3.90 -3.43 19.83
C ARG A 17 2.82 -3.81 20.85
N ALA A 18 3.12 -4.71 21.80
CA ALA A 18 2.17 -5.14 22.81
C ALA A 18 1.75 -4.00 23.73
N ALA A 19 2.71 -3.17 24.18
CA ALA A 19 2.42 -1.99 25.00
C ALA A 19 1.58 -0.96 24.23
N LEU A 20 1.88 -0.71 22.93
CA LEU A 20 1.09 0.17 22.08
C LEU A 20 -0.37 -0.31 21.98
N TYR A 21 -0.59 -1.60 21.85
CA TYR A 21 -1.92 -2.20 21.77
C TYR A 21 -2.65 -2.10 23.12
N ALA A 22 -1.97 -2.41 24.22
CA ALA A 22 -2.53 -2.28 25.57
C ALA A 22 -2.95 -0.83 25.86
N ALA A 23 -2.10 0.14 25.52
CA ALA A 23 -2.40 1.56 25.66
C ALA A 23 -3.62 1.99 24.83
N SER A 24 -3.72 1.51 23.58
CA SER A 24 -4.87 1.80 22.72
C SER A 24 -6.17 1.21 23.29
N ILE A 25 -6.13 -0.04 23.77
CA ILE A 25 -7.28 -0.69 24.40
C ILE A 25 -7.67 0.04 25.69
N ALA A 26 -6.71 0.47 26.52
CA ALA A 26 -6.96 1.26 27.70
C ALA A 26 -7.65 2.59 27.37
N LYS A 27 -7.17 3.31 26.34
CA LYS A 27 -7.69 4.63 25.96
C LYS A 27 -9.02 4.58 25.25
N TYR A 28 -9.17 3.66 24.26
CA TYR A 28 -10.29 3.64 23.34
C TYR A 28 -11.31 2.52 23.63
N GLY A 29 -10.92 1.50 24.42
CA GLY A 29 -11.77 0.37 24.77
C GLY A 29 -12.91 0.78 25.73
N LYS A 30 -14.12 0.29 25.45
CA LYS A 30 -15.33 0.59 26.23
C LYS A 30 -15.85 -0.60 27.04
N VAL A 31 -15.46 -1.81 26.62
CA VAL A 31 -15.97 -3.06 27.22
C VAL A 31 -14.91 -3.62 28.16
N GLN A 32 -15.24 -3.71 29.45
CA GLN A 32 -14.30 -4.20 30.46
C GLN A 32 -14.82 -5.43 31.23
N LEU A 33 -16.10 -5.77 31.13
CA LEU A 33 -16.74 -6.92 31.78
C LEU A 33 -16.25 -7.14 33.23
N ASN A 34 -16.44 -6.15 34.08
CA ASN A 34 -15.98 -6.15 35.48
C ASN A 34 -14.46 -6.39 35.63
N GLY A 35 -13.66 -5.90 34.67
CA GLY A 35 -12.20 -6.04 34.67
C GLY A 35 -11.67 -7.37 34.12
N ILE A 36 -12.54 -8.25 33.61
CA ILE A 36 -12.11 -9.53 33.03
C ILE A 36 -11.52 -9.35 31.62
N VAL A 37 -12.04 -8.40 30.85
CA VAL A 37 -11.54 -8.09 29.50
C VAL A 37 -11.17 -6.61 29.39
N GLY A 38 -10.28 -6.28 28.49
CA GLY A 38 -9.78 -4.92 28.31
C GLY A 38 -8.55 -4.62 29.17
N VAL A 39 -8.21 -3.35 29.24
CA VAL A 39 -7.11 -2.80 30.04
C VAL A 39 -7.65 -1.59 30.78
N ASN A 40 -7.24 -1.41 32.03
CA ASN A 40 -7.67 -0.25 32.82
C ASN A 40 -7.27 1.06 32.12
N SER A 41 -8.21 2.00 32.00
CA SER A 41 -7.98 3.31 31.36
C SER A 41 -6.86 4.11 32.02
N ASP A 42 -6.68 4.00 33.33
CA ASP A 42 -5.67 4.71 34.09
C ASP A 42 -4.24 4.28 33.72
N ASP A 43 -4.09 3.07 33.17
CA ASP A 43 -2.79 2.54 32.76
C ASP A 43 -2.37 2.98 31.34
N ALA A 44 -3.22 3.69 30.58
CA ALA A 44 -2.95 4.05 29.20
C ALA A 44 -1.60 4.77 29.05
N ASN A 45 -1.34 5.80 29.86
CA ASN A 45 -0.10 6.59 29.79
C ASN A 45 1.14 5.76 30.13
N ALA A 46 1.05 4.84 31.10
CA ALA A 46 2.14 3.93 31.43
C ALA A 46 2.48 3.00 30.27
N TYR A 47 1.48 2.48 29.56
CA TYR A 47 1.70 1.64 28.38
C TYR A 47 2.22 2.42 27.18
N TRP A 48 1.78 3.68 26.94
CA TRP A 48 2.39 4.54 25.92
C TRP A 48 3.88 4.76 26.22
N ALA A 49 4.22 5.11 27.46
CA ALA A 49 5.61 5.29 27.87
C ALA A 49 6.44 4.01 27.70
N LYS A 50 5.89 2.86 28.05
CA LYS A 50 6.55 1.56 27.89
C LYS A 50 6.76 1.17 26.42
N SER A 51 5.83 1.55 25.53
CA SER A 51 6.00 1.35 24.09
C SER A 51 7.17 2.15 23.54
N ILE A 52 7.32 3.42 23.97
CA ILE A 52 8.46 4.28 23.60
C ILE A 52 9.76 3.69 24.14
N GLU A 53 9.82 3.36 25.43
CA GLU A 53 11.03 2.79 26.06
C GLU A 53 11.52 1.54 25.31
N ALA A 54 10.62 0.64 24.97
CA ALA A 54 10.95 -0.59 24.26
C ALA A 54 11.40 -0.32 22.81
N ALA A 55 10.74 0.62 22.11
CA ALA A 55 11.16 1.05 20.78
C ALA A 55 12.56 1.68 20.79
N ASP A 56 12.84 2.54 21.79
CA ASP A 56 14.15 3.19 21.95
C ASP A 56 15.28 2.20 22.21
N LYS A 57 15.03 1.09 22.91
CA LYS A 57 16.03 0.01 23.08
C LYS A 57 16.44 -0.63 21.74
N VAL A 58 15.54 -0.64 20.78
CA VAL A 58 15.85 -1.13 19.41
C VAL A 58 16.52 -0.02 18.60
N ILE A 59 15.91 1.17 18.54
CA ILE A 59 16.38 2.33 17.77
C ILE A 59 17.82 2.69 18.16
N ASN A 60 18.08 2.86 19.46
CA ASN A 60 19.37 3.30 19.98
C ASN A 60 20.42 2.18 20.08
N SER A 61 20.09 0.97 19.66
CA SER A 61 21.03 -0.17 19.72
C SER A 61 22.19 -0.07 18.72
N GLY A 62 22.04 0.74 17.68
CA GLY A 62 22.99 0.80 16.55
C GLY A 62 23.04 -0.48 15.69
N LYS A 63 22.15 -1.46 15.95
CA LYS A 63 22.12 -2.75 15.22
C LYS A 63 21.25 -2.74 13.98
N TYR A 64 20.38 -1.76 13.85
CA TYR A 64 19.41 -1.63 12.78
C TYR A 64 19.43 -0.20 12.24
N THR A 65 19.24 -0.07 10.94
CA THR A 65 19.09 1.22 10.24
C THR A 65 17.95 1.13 9.26
N LEU A 66 17.26 2.22 9.01
CA LEU A 66 16.28 2.27 7.92
C LEU A 66 17.00 1.96 6.61
N TYR A 67 16.38 1.11 5.79
CA TYR A 67 16.98 0.65 4.54
C TYR A 67 17.17 1.81 3.56
N ASN A 68 18.40 2.01 3.09
CA ASN A 68 18.78 3.12 2.20
C ASN A 68 19.97 2.71 1.31
N GLN A 69 19.75 1.70 0.46
CA GLN A 69 20.77 1.14 -0.43
C GLN A 69 20.70 1.72 -1.86
N TYR A 70 19.55 2.28 -2.23
CA TYR A 70 19.31 2.80 -3.57
C TYR A 70 18.96 4.30 -3.51
N ALA A 71 19.49 5.07 -4.46
CA ALA A 71 19.21 6.50 -4.59
C ALA A 71 17.75 6.75 -5.01
N ASP A 72 17.23 5.93 -5.92
CA ASP A 72 15.81 5.93 -6.26
C ASP A 72 14.98 5.38 -5.10
N ARG A 73 14.01 6.16 -4.65
CA ARG A 73 13.19 5.85 -3.47
C ARG A 73 12.16 4.75 -3.72
N VAL A 74 11.73 4.58 -4.97
CA VAL A 74 10.84 3.48 -5.38
C VAL A 74 11.61 2.17 -5.30
N GLU A 75 12.79 2.11 -5.93
CA GLU A 75 13.68 0.94 -5.89
C GLU A 75 14.12 0.62 -4.46
N ASN A 76 14.46 1.65 -3.68
CA ASN A 76 14.88 1.48 -2.30
C ASN A 76 13.81 0.79 -1.47
N PHE A 77 12.57 1.27 -1.52
CA PHE A 77 11.47 0.67 -0.73
C PHE A 77 11.09 -0.73 -1.25
N ARG A 78 11.08 -0.92 -2.59
CA ARG A 78 10.76 -2.20 -3.20
C ARG A 78 11.78 -3.28 -2.85
N ASN A 79 13.07 -2.99 -3.08
CA ASN A 79 14.14 -3.98 -2.90
C ASN A 79 14.32 -4.39 -1.43
N MET A 80 13.98 -3.54 -0.46
CA MET A 80 13.99 -3.92 0.95
C MET A 80 13.23 -5.23 1.22
N PHE A 81 12.12 -5.47 0.53
CA PHE A 81 11.28 -6.65 0.69
C PHE A 81 11.73 -7.85 -0.16
N LEU A 82 12.75 -7.67 -0.99
CA LEU A 82 13.32 -8.72 -1.84
C LEU A 82 14.69 -9.19 -1.36
N GLU A 83 15.22 -8.61 -0.28
CA GLU A 83 16.48 -9.03 0.36
C GLU A 83 16.30 -10.37 1.06
N LYS A 84 16.49 -11.47 0.32
CA LYS A 84 16.18 -12.86 0.73
C LYS A 84 16.80 -13.28 2.07
N ARG A 85 17.95 -12.71 2.44
CA ARG A 85 18.65 -12.95 3.72
C ARG A 85 18.37 -11.87 4.76
N GLY A 86 17.33 -11.07 4.54
CA GLY A 86 17.00 -9.90 5.36
C GLY A 86 17.93 -8.72 5.11
N CYS A 87 17.56 -7.57 5.62
CA CYS A 87 18.26 -6.31 5.42
C CYS A 87 18.58 -5.60 6.74
N SER A 88 19.21 -4.43 6.66
CA SER A 88 19.56 -3.61 7.83
C SER A 88 18.35 -3.19 8.68
N GLU A 89 17.15 -3.13 8.09
CA GLU A 89 15.93 -2.69 8.76
C GLU A 89 15.19 -3.83 9.47
N PHE A 90 15.37 -5.10 9.06
CA PHE A 90 14.64 -6.22 9.62
C PHE A 90 15.16 -6.61 10.99
N ILE A 91 14.29 -6.62 11.99
CA ILE A 91 14.57 -7.02 13.37
C ILE A 91 14.32 -8.52 13.56
N PHE A 92 13.23 -8.99 12.99
CA PHE A 92 12.83 -10.40 12.98
C PHE A 92 11.98 -10.67 11.74
N TRP A 93 12.31 -11.74 10.99
CA TRP A 93 11.59 -12.10 9.77
C TRP A 93 11.57 -13.62 9.59
N LYS A 94 10.63 -14.08 8.76
CA LYS A 94 10.59 -15.44 8.26
C LYS A 94 11.31 -15.50 6.92
N GLU A 95 12.28 -16.38 6.82
CA GLU A 95 12.93 -16.73 5.56
C GLU A 95 12.12 -17.76 4.80
N PHE A 96 12.23 -17.69 3.49
CA PHE A 96 11.71 -18.67 2.56
C PHE A 96 12.84 -19.14 1.64
N LEU A 97 12.68 -20.33 1.07
CA LEU A 97 13.60 -20.90 0.11
C LEU A 97 12.80 -21.39 -1.08
N ALA A 98 13.05 -20.80 -2.25
CA ALA A 98 12.35 -21.18 -3.48
C ALA A 98 12.41 -22.70 -3.69
N THR A 99 11.29 -23.27 -4.11
CA THR A 99 11.01 -24.69 -4.31
C THR A 99 10.81 -25.54 -3.04
N ASP A 100 11.66 -25.43 -2.04
CA ASP A 100 11.60 -26.32 -0.86
C ASP A 100 10.68 -25.77 0.25
N LEU A 101 10.86 -24.49 0.59
CA LEU A 101 10.10 -23.77 1.61
C LEU A 101 9.61 -22.41 1.08
N GLY A 102 9.22 -22.35 -0.19
CA GLY A 102 8.68 -21.17 -0.82
C GLY A 102 7.22 -20.88 -0.44
N HIS A 103 6.69 -19.81 -1.02
CA HIS A 103 5.29 -19.45 -0.90
C HIS A 103 4.71 -19.05 -2.28
N SER A 104 3.40 -18.87 -2.36
CA SER A 104 2.68 -18.62 -3.62
C SER A 104 2.38 -17.13 -3.86
N TRP A 105 3.13 -16.20 -3.27
CA TRP A 105 2.79 -14.77 -3.36
C TRP A 105 2.74 -14.28 -4.80
N ASP A 106 3.80 -14.53 -5.59
CA ASP A 106 3.85 -14.13 -6.99
C ASP A 106 2.73 -14.78 -7.81
N LEU A 107 2.55 -16.11 -7.68
CA LEU A 107 1.50 -16.85 -8.37
C LEU A 107 0.11 -16.22 -8.16
N LEU A 108 -0.19 -15.86 -6.90
CA LEU A 108 -1.53 -15.40 -6.51
C LEU A 108 -1.80 -13.93 -6.80
N ASN A 109 -0.77 -13.09 -7.00
CA ASN A 109 -0.94 -11.64 -7.02
C ASN A 109 -0.49 -10.94 -8.31
N VAL A 110 0.07 -11.66 -9.29
CA VAL A 110 0.45 -11.06 -10.57
C VAL A 110 -0.77 -10.49 -11.32
N PRO A 111 -0.56 -9.44 -12.14
CA PRO A 111 -1.59 -8.94 -13.03
C PRO A 111 -2.08 -10.01 -14.02
N PHE A 112 -3.29 -9.85 -14.55
CA PHE A 112 -4.00 -10.87 -15.31
C PHE A 112 -3.21 -11.41 -16.52
N SER A 113 -2.53 -10.54 -17.29
CA SER A 113 -1.76 -10.96 -18.46
C SER A 113 -0.48 -11.76 -18.13
N PHE A 114 -0.10 -11.84 -16.86
CA PHE A 114 1.06 -12.59 -16.36
C PHE A 114 0.68 -13.84 -15.56
N VAL A 115 -0.61 -14.17 -15.51
CA VAL A 115 -1.14 -15.34 -14.80
C VAL A 115 -0.53 -16.63 -15.34
N GLN A 116 -0.12 -17.50 -14.42
CA GLN A 116 0.32 -18.86 -14.72
C GLN A 116 -0.56 -19.87 -13.98
N ASN A 117 -0.86 -21.00 -14.61
CA ASN A 117 -1.70 -22.06 -14.02
C ASN A 117 -3.09 -21.61 -13.57
N GLY A 118 -3.65 -20.54 -14.16
CA GLY A 118 -4.97 -20.02 -13.83
C GLY A 118 -5.07 -19.25 -12.51
N TYR A 119 -3.96 -18.94 -11.85
CA TYR A 119 -3.93 -18.17 -10.61
C TYR A 119 -3.33 -16.77 -10.83
N GLY A 120 -3.87 -15.78 -10.15
CA GLY A 120 -3.41 -14.39 -10.19
C GLY A 120 -4.48 -13.44 -9.67
N CYS A 121 -4.24 -12.15 -9.72
CA CYS A 121 -5.18 -11.09 -9.38
C CYS A 121 -5.81 -11.20 -7.98
N GLY A 122 -5.19 -11.93 -7.05
CA GLY A 122 -5.77 -12.27 -5.75
C GLY A 122 -5.97 -11.09 -4.82
N GLN A 123 -5.20 -10.01 -5.00
CA GLN A 123 -5.33 -8.79 -4.22
C GLN A 123 -5.56 -7.58 -5.13
N ASN A 124 -6.66 -6.88 -4.87
CA ASN A 124 -7.06 -5.69 -5.61
C ASN A 124 -6.99 -4.47 -4.67
N PRO A 125 -5.90 -3.68 -4.73
CA PRO A 125 -5.77 -2.46 -3.94
C PRO A 125 -6.92 -1.49 -4.24
N THR A 126 -7.57 -0.96 -3.20
CA THR A 126 -8.68 -0.01 -3.36
C THR A 126 -8.17 1.39 -3.69
N LEU A 127 -8.98 2.20 -4.40
CA LEU A 127 -8.65 3.60 -4.67
C LEU A 127 -8.36 4.38 -3.37
N ASP A 128 -9.13 4.15 -2.32
CA ASP A 128 -8.91 4.74 -0.99
C ASP A 128 -7.51 4.45 -0.40
N LEU A 129 -6.94 3.26 -0.69
CA LEU A 129 -5.56 2.97 -0.28
C LEU A 129 -4.55 3.73 -1.15
N ILE A 130 -4.79 3.85 -2.45
CA ILE A 130 -3.93 4.60 -3.37
C ILE A 130 -3.89 6.09 -3.00
N GLU A 131 -5.05 6.66 -2.67
CA GLU A 131 -5.18 8.05 -2.26
C GLU A 131 -4.65 8.32 -0.84
N ALA A 132 -4.45 7.30 -0.01
CA ALA A 132 -3.77 7.44 1.28
C ALA A 132 -2.28 7.82 1.14
N PHE A 133 -1.66 7.53 0.01
CA PHE A 133 -0.30 7.97 -0.31
C PHE A 133 -0.31 9.45 -0.69
N GLU A 134 0.31 10.30 0.12
CA GLU A 134 0.41 11.75 -0.11
C GLU A 134 1.21 12.06 -1.39
N TYR A 135 1.19 13.31 -1.83
CA TYR A 135 2.19 13.80 -2.78
C TYR A 135 3.52 14.07 -2.07
N LYS A 136 4.63 14.12 -2.82
CA LYS A 136 5.99 14.34 -2.26
C LYS A 136 6.10 15.61 -1.44
N ASP A 137 5.32 16.63 -1.77
CA ASP A 137 5.24 17.91 -1.05
C ASP A 137 4.43 17.84 0.25
N GLY A 138 3.87 16.67 0.58
CA GLY A 138 3.04 16.43 1.75
C GLY A 138 1.60 16.91 1.63
N SER A 139 1.17 17.29 0.43
CA SER A 139 -0.24 17.57 0.15
C SER A 139 -1.08 16.29 0.13
N ASP A 140 -2.40 16.46 0.26
CA ASP A 140 -3.38 15.36 0.27
C ASP A 140 -3.22 14.46 -0.96
N GLY A 141 -3.40 13.16 -0.74
CA GLY A 141 -3.13 12.14 -1.77
C GLY A 141 -4.25 11.92 -2.79
N THR A 142 -5.33 12.67 -2.75
CA THR A 142 -6.43 12.58 -3.72
C THR A 142 -5.93 12.79 -5.15
N LEU A 143 -6.30 11.89 -6.06
CA LEU A 143 -5.84 11.93 -7.44
C LEU A 143 -6.41 13.14 -8.20
N LYS A 144 -5.58 13.82 -8.97
CA LYS A 144 -5.94 15.02 -9.75
C LYS A 144 -6.57 14.62 -11.08
N LEU A 145 -7.87 14.32 -11.08
CA LEU A 145 -8.59 13.85 -12.27
C LEU A 145 -9.20 14.99 -13.10
N LYS A 146 -9.49 16.13 -12.47
CA LYS A 146 -10.13 17.29 -13.09
C LYS A 146 -9.41 18.58 -12.71
N ASP A 147 -9.43 19.54 -13.62
CA ASP A 147 -8.96 20.89 -13.37
C ASP A 147 -9.96 21.71 -12.53
N ALA A 148 -9.60 22.95 -12.20
CA ALA A 148 -10.43 23.86 -11.42
C ALA A 148 -11.78 24.22 -12.12
N SER A 149 -11.86 24.06 -13.44
CA SER A 149 -13.06 24.27 -14.23
C SER A 149 -13.95 23.02 -14.35
N GLY A 150 -13.50 21.89 -13.77
CA GLY A 150 -14.23 20.62 -13.79
C GLY A 150 -13.97 19.78 -15.04
N ASN A 151 -13.07 20.18 -15.94
CA ASN A 151 -12.70 19.41 -17.12
C ASN A 151 -11.74 18.29 -16.75
N TYR A 152 -11.80 17.16 -17.46
CA TYR A 152 -10.83 16.09 -17.28
C TYR A 152 -9.43 16.57 -17.66
N ILE A 153 -8.45 16.33 -16.77
CA ILE A 153 -7.05 16.54 -17.07
C ILE A 153 -6.59 15.44 -18.02
N LYS A 154 -5.96 15.84 -19.13
CA LYS A 154 -5.41 14.92 -20.12
C LYS A 154 -3.95 14.61 -19.79
N TYR A 155 -3.60 13.34 -19.75
CA TYR A 155 -2.26 12.83 -19.46
C TYR A 155 -1.67 12.16 -20.70
N ASP A 156 -0.39 12.38 -20.99
CA ASP A 156 0.31 11.73 -22.11
C ASP A 156 0.54 10.24 -21.83
N SER A 157 0.81 9.91 -20.57
CA SER A 157 0.87 8.52 -20.08
C SER A 157 -0.02 8.35 -18.85
N PRO A 158 -0.64 7.17 -18.65
CA PRO A 158 -1.35 6.88 -17.40
C PRO A 158 -0.49 7.02 -16.14
N LEU A 159 0.82 6.80 -16.23
CA LEU A 159 1.76 6.97 -15.12
C LEU A 159 1.93 8.44 -14.69
N ASP A 160 1.66 9.40 -15.57
CA ASP A 160 1.81 10.83 -15.26
C ASP A 160 0.85 11.29 -14.15
N LEU A 161 -0.31 10.65 -14.02
CA LEU A 161 -1.24 10.87 -12.91
C LEU A 161 -0.57 10.67 -11.53
N PHE A 162 0.43 9.81 -11.46
CA PHE A 162 1.10 9.39 -10.22
C PHE A 162 2.50 9.98 -10.04
N LYS A 163 2.97 10.84 -10.96
CA LYS A 163 4.37 11.27 -11.07
C LYS A 163 4.94 11.84 -9.76
N ASP A 164 4.18 12.68 -9.06
CA ASP A 164 4.64 13.36 -7.85
C ASP A 164 4.09 12.76 -6.55
N LYS A 165 3.54 11.55 -6.62
CA LYS A 165 3.07 10.80 -5.45
C LYS A 165 4.25 10.26 -4.63
N ASP A 166 3.98 9.93 -3.38
CA ASP A 166 4.88 9.21 -2.50
C ASP A 166 5.53 8.03 -3.23
N PRO A 167 6.85 7.93 -3.28
CA PRO A 167 7.57 6.86 -3.99
C PRO A 167 7.14 5.44 -3.58
N ARG A 168 6.71 5.26 -2.33
CA ARG A 168 6.23 3.97 -1.82
C ARG A 168 4.99 3.47 -2.55
N LEU A 169 4.19 4.37 -3.16
CA LEU A 169 3.04 3.99 -3.98
C LEU A 169 3.48 3.06 -5.11
N ARG A 170 4.43 3.50 -5.93
CA ARG A 170 4.90 2.74 -7.10
C ARG A 170 5.73 1.51 -6.71
N ALA A 171 6.33 1.54 -5.53
CA ALA A 171 7.01 0.38 -4.96
C ALA A 171 6.03 -0.70 -4.45
N THR A 172 4.80 -0.33 -4.10
CA THR A 172 3.80 -1.21 -3.51
C THR A 172 2.78 -1.73 -4.51
N PHE A 173 2.51 -0.97 -5.59
CA PHE A 173 1.46 -1.29 -6.56
C PHE A 173 1.95 -1.24 -8.00
N TYR A 174 1.39 -2.12 -8.84
CA TYR A 174 1.39 -1.91 -10.28
C TYR A 174 0.28 -0.92 -10.63
N LEU A 175 0.67 0.12 -11.35
CA LEU A 175 -0.19 1.19 -11.84
C LEU A 175 -0.50 0.96 -13.33
N PRO A 176 -1.52 1.64 -13.90
CA PRO A 176 -1.79 1.55 -15.33
C PRO A 176 -0.57 1.88 -16.17
N MET A 177 -0.18 1.00 -17.08
CA MET A 177 0.99 1.05 -17.95
C MET A 177 2.35 0.90 -17.24
N ASP A 178 2.37 0.40 -16.01
CA ASP A 178 3.63 0.05 -15.34
C ASP A 178 4.26 -1.22 -15.95
N GLU A 179 5.55 -1.37 -15.79
CA GLU A 179 6.27 -2.57 -16.23
C GLU A 179 6.12 -3.70 -15.21
N CYS A 180 6.00 -4.92 -15.73
CA CYS A 180 5.99 -6.15 -14.95
C CYS A 180 6.64 -7.27 -15.76
N ARG A 181 7.69 -7.90 -15.25
CA ARG A 181 8.33 -9.12 -15.85
C ARG A 181 8.63 -9.00 -17.35
N GLY A 182 9.09 -7.81 -17.78
CA GLY A 182 9.42 -7.54 -19.19
C GLY A 182 8.21 -7.27 -20.09
N GLY A 183 7.01 -7.12 -19.54
CA GLY A 183 5.82 -6.68 -20.26
C GLY A 183 5.15 -5.48 -19.58
N ILE A 184 4.05 -5.02 -20.15
CA ILE A 184 3.30 -3.86 -19.66
C ILE A 184 1.98 -4.32 -19.05
N VAL A 185 1.65 -3.77 -17.87
CA VAL A 185 0.37 -3.94 -17.17
C VAL A 185 -0.64 -2.96 -17.79
N GLU A 186 -1.38 -3.43 -18.79
CA GLU A 186 -2.29 -2.59 -19.54
C GLU A 186 -3.67 -2.50 -18.87
N ILE A 187 -3.77 -1.63 -17.89
CA ILE A 187 -5.04 -1.33 -17.21
C ILE A 187 -5.75 -0.19 -17.94
N ARG A 188 -6.87 -0.52 -18.62
CA ARG A 188 -7.72 0.43 -19.34
C ARG A 188 -9.16 -0.03 -19.29
N ARG A 189 -10.07 0.85 -18.83
CA ARG A 189 -11.52 0.57 -18.78
C ARG A 189 -12.16 0.66 -20.14
N GLY A 190 -11.65 1.53 -21.02
CA GLY A 190 -12.26 1.77 -22.30
C GLY A 190 -11.65 2.94 -23.08
N ILE A 191 -12.43 3.43 -24.01
CA ILE A 191 -12.08 4.55 -24.89
C ILE A 191 -12.98 5.73 -24.58
N TYR A 192 -12.40 6.93 -24.53
CA TYR A 192 -13.13 8.20 -24.46
C TYR A 192 -13.12 8.84 -25.85
N ASP A 193 -14.30 9.02 -26.45
CA ASP A 193 -14.47 9.68 -27.74
C ASP A 193 -15.14 11.05 -27.55
N ALA A 194 -14.36 12.11 -27.71
CA ALA A 194 -14.80 13.47 -27.51
C ALA A 194 -15.82 13.95 -28.58
N SER A 195 -15.92 13.25 -29.73
CA SER A 195 -16.88 13.57 -30.79
C SER A 195 -18.32 13.22 -30.41
N LYS A 196 -18.50 12.35 -29.41
CA LYS A 196 -19.81 11.95 -28.89
C LYS A 196 -20.26 12.90 -27.78
N SER A 197 -21.49 12.75 -27.27
CA SER A 197 -22.05 13.57 -26.21
C SER A 197 -22.49 12.74 -25.00
N GLY A 198 -22.48 13.36 -23.81
CA GLY A 198 -22.91 12.71 -22.57
C GLY A 198 -22.14 11.42 -22.28
N ASP A 199 -22.81 10.42 -21.74
CA ASP A 199 -22.22 9.13 -21.36
C ASP A 199 -21.76 8.30 -22.56
N ALA A 200 -22.29 8.57 -23.78
CA ALA A 200 -21.85 7.91 -25.01
C ALA A 200 -20.38 8.17 -25.36
N ARG A 201 -19.72 9.15 -24.71
CA ARG A 201 -18.27 9.37 -24.83
C ARG A 201 -17.44 8.22 -24.23
N PHE A 202 -17.99 7.52 -23.25
CA PHE A 202 -17.28 6.48 -22.50
C PHE A 202 -17.62 5.10 -23.06
N ILE A 203 -16.82 4.63 -24.02
CA ILE A 203 -17.01 3.39 -24.72
C ILE A 203 -16.32 2.28 -23.96
N THR A 204 -17.07 1.31 -23.49
CA THR A 204 -16.57 0.12 -22.79
C THR A 204 -17.20 -1.13 -23.40
N SER A 205 -16.71 -2.30 -23.02
CA SER A 205 -17.19 -3.60 -23.50
C SER A 205 -17.18 -4.64 -22.37
N ASN A 206 -17.89 -5.72 -22.59
CA ASN A 206 -17.77 -6.97 -21.81
C ASN A 206 -16.98 -8.05 -22.59
N ASN A 207 -16.51 -7.73 -23.80
CA ASN A 207 -15.71 -8.60 -24.63
C ASN A 207 -14.31 -8.02 -24.82
N VAL A 208 -13.29 -8.72 -24.31
CA VAL A 208 -11.88 -8.32 -24.38
C VAL A 208 -11.32 -8.29 -25.81
N ASN A 209 -12.03 -8.89 -26.77
CA ASN A 209 -11.65 -8.93 -28.18
C ASN A 209 -12.43 -7.92 -29.03
N GLU A 210 -13.22 -7.07 -28.43
CA GLU A 210 -13.95 -6.01 -29.13
C GLU A 210 -13.04 -4.83 -29.45
N TYR A 211 -13.18 -4.30 -30.66
CA TYR A 211 -12.40 -3.18 -31.16
C TYR A 211 -13.30 -1.97 -31.38
N TYR A 212 -12.72 -0.79 -31.24
CA TYR A 212 -13.29 0.50 -31.58
C TYR A 212 -12.51 1.13 -32.74
N GLY A 213 -13.24 1.76 -33.67
CA GLY A 213 -12.69 2.36 -34.87
C GLY A 213 -13.03 1.57 -36.12
N GLU A 214 -12.60 2.07 -37.28
CA GLU A 214 -12.80 1.43 -38.59
C GLU A 214 -11.61 0.51 -38.93
N GLU A 215 -11.81 -0.42 -39.83
CA GLU A 215 -10.75 -1.32 -40.28
C GLU A 215 -9.51 -0.53 -40.75
N GLY A 216 -8.34 -0.89 -40.26
CA GLY A 216 -7.09 -0.17 -40.51
C GLY A 216 -6.79 0.97 -39.53
N ASN A 217 -7.79 1.43 -38.73
CA ASN A 217 -7.61 2.38 -37.63
C ASN A 217 -8.51 1.99 -36.46
N GLN A 218 -8.16 0.87 -35.84
CA GLN A 218 -8.94 0.32 -34.72
C GLN A 218 -8.03 -0.10 -33.57
N MET A 219 -8.55 -0.08 -32.35
CA MET A 219 -7.87 -0.60 -31.17
C MET A 219 -8.83 -1.39 -30.28
N LYS A 220 -8.31 -2.30 -29.48
CA LYS A 220 -9.12 -2.98 -28.46
C LYS A 220 -9.70 -1.97 -27.50
N ILE A 221 -10.98 -2.10 -27.18
CA ILE A 221 -11.67 -1.22 -26.21
C ILE A 221 -11.06 -1.38 -24.83
N LEU A 222 -10.91 -2.61 -24.35
CA LEU A 222 -10.40 -2.92 -23.02
C LEU A 222 -8.88 -3.13 -23.04
N GLY A 223 -8.20 -2.72 -21.98
CA GLY A 223 -6.83 -3.15 -21.71
C GLY A 223 -6.81 -4.61 -21.25
N LYS A 224 -5.72 -5.34 -21.51
CA LYS A 224 -5.59 -6.77 -21.17
C LYS A 224 -5.60 -7.05 -19.67
N ASP A 225 -5.23 -6.05 -18.84
CA ASP A 225 -5.22 -6.11 -17.37
C ASP A 225 -6.25 -5.16 -16.73
N GLY A 226 -7.22 -4.69 -17.51
CA GLY A 226 -8.11 -3.61 -17.11
C GLY A 226 -9.28 -4.04 -16.24
N VAL A 227 -10.01 -3.05 -15.78
CA VAL A 227 -11.16 -3.14 -14.88
C VAL A 227 -12.42 -3.56 -15.66
N TRP A 228 -12.54 -4.83 -16.01
CA TRP A 228 -13.69 -5.36 -16.72
C TRP A 228 -14.83 -5.70 -15.75
N ASP A 229 -16.05 -5.75 -16.25
CA ASP A 229 -17.21 -6.18 -15.45
C ASP A 229 -17.22 -7.70 -15.26
N THR A 230 -16.65 -8.46 -16.20
CA THR A 230 -16.58 -9.92 -16.19
C THR A 230 -15.14 -10.43 -16.06
N GLY A 231 -14.98 -11.74 -15.82
CA GLY A 231 -13.66 -12.39 -15.70
C GLY A 231 -12.94 -12.14 -14.37
N ASP A 232 -11.81 -12.81 -14.20
CA ASP A 232 -10.99 -12.79 -12.97
C ASP A 232 -9.85 -11.75 -13.03
N VAL A 233 -10.08 -10.65 -13.72
CA VAL A 233 -9.18 -9.50 -13.80
C VAL A 233 -9.30 -8.60 -12.55
N GLY A 234 -8.27 -7.82 -12.29
CA GLY A 234 -8.31 -6.81 -11.22
C GLY A 234 -9.47 -5.82 -11.39
N LYS A 235 -10.25 -5.62 -10.33
CA LYS A 235 -11.50 -4.85 -10.36
C LYS A 235 -11.35 -3.38 -9.93
N THR A 236 -10.16 -2.98 -9.45
CA THR A 236 -9.97 -1.64 -8.85
C THR A 236 -9.10 -0.71 -9.68
N GLY A 237 -8.43 -1.21 -10.73
CA GLY A 237 -7.48 -0.43 -11.52
C GLY A 237 -6.05 -0.50 -11.03
N PHE A 238 -5.75 -1.41 -10.09
CA PHE A 238 -4.43 -1.58 -9.49
C PHE A 238 -4.16 -3.05 -9.15
N TYR A 239 -2.87 -3.42 -9.09
CA TYR A 239 -2.42 -4.72 -8.61
C TYR A 239 -1.33 -4.55 -7.55
N THR A 240 -1.14 -5.56 -6.71
CA THR A 240 -0.11 -5.56 -5.67
C THR A 240 1.25 -5.92 -6.27
N LYS A 241 2.26 -5.09 -5.99
CA LYS A 241 3.66 -5.26 -6.42
C LYS A 241 4.59 -5.65 -5.27
N LYS A 242 4.30 -5.15 -4.07
CA LYS A 242 5.11 -5.42 -2.86
C LYS A 242 5.27 -6.92 -2.64
N PHE A 243 6.48 -7.35 -2.29
CA PHE A 243 6.92 -8.76 -2.18
C PHE A 243 6.99 -9.54 -3.50
N SER A 244 6.65 -8.95 -4.65
CA SER A 244 6.77 -9.63 -5.95
C SER A 244 8.18 -9.51 -6.50
N ASP A 245 8.84 -10.66 -6.74
CA ASP A 245 10.16 -10.73 -7.37
C ASP A 245 10.00 -10.88 -8.89
N GLU A 246 10.13 -9.78 -9.62
CA GLU A 246 10.03 -9.77 -11.10
C GLU A 246 11.17 -10.50 -11.81
N GLY A 247 12.27 -10.80 -11.10
CA GLY A 247 13.35 -11.63 -11.61
C GLY A 247 12.99 -13.11 -11.73
N VAL A 248 11.96 -13.56 -11.01
CA VAL A 248 11.46 -14.94 -11.07
C VAL A 248 10.42 -15.06 -12.17
N MET A 249 10.81 -15.57 -13.35
CA MET A 249 9.92 -15.68 -14.51
C MET A 249 8.93 -16.84 -14.41
N ASP A 250 9.31 -17.97 -13.86
CA ASP A 250 8.43 -19.10 -13.58
C ASP A 250 7.90 -18.98 -12.13
N ILE A 251 6.67 -18.51 -12.01
CA ILE A 251 5.98 -18.32 -10.74
C ILE A 251 4.98 -19.45 -10.42
N SER A 252 4.97 -20.51 -11.21
CA SER A 252 4.09 -21.67 -10.97
C SER A 252 4.42 -22.32 -9.61
N GLY A 253 3.40 -22.62 -8.82
CA GLY A 253 3.57 -23.24 -7.49
C GLY A 253 4.14 -22.30 -6.42
N ASN A 254 4.91 -22.87 -5.48
CA ASN A 254 5.46 -22.16 -4.32
C ASN A 254 6.90 -21.69 -4.59
N LYS A 255 7.11 -20.88 -5.61
CA LYS A 255 8.46 -20.44 -6.02
C LYS A 255 8.84 -19.05 -5.53
N SER A 256 7.95 -18.33 -4.87
CA SER A 256 8.29 -17.07 -4.23
C SER A 256 9.10 -17.32 -2.95
N ASP A 257 10.18 -16.57 -2.78
CA ASP A 257 11.07 -16.65 -1.62
C ASP A 257 11.35 -15.28 -0.99
N ALA A 258 10.55 -14.26 -1.29
CA ALA A 258 10.62 -12.96 -0.65
C ALA A 258 10.41 -13.12 0.87
N PRO A 259 11.30 -12.55 1.72
CA PRO A 259 11.21 -12.70 3.16
C PRO A 259 10.01 -11.95 3.73
N TRP A 260 9.42 -12.47 4.80
CA TRP A 260 8.31 -11.82 5.49
C TRP A 260 8.80 -11.14 6.77
N PRO A 261 8.85 -9.79 6.83
CA PRO A 261 9.24 -9.07 8.04
C PRO A 261 8.13 -9.18 9.09
N VAL A 262 8.46 -9.72 10.26
CA VAL A 262 7.58 -9.76 11.42
C VAL A 262 7.72 -8.48 12.24
N PHE A 263 8.97 -8.02 12.40
CA PHE A 263 9.32 -6.73 13.01
C PHE A 263 10.41 -6.05 12.19
N ARG A 264 10.24 -4.77 11.91
CA ARG A 264 11.23 -3.91 11.27
C ARG A 264 11.31 -2.54 11.93
N LEU A 265 12.43 -1.85 11.72
CA LEU A 265 12.76 -0.62 12.43
C LEU A 265 11.75 0.51 12.20
N ALA A 266 11.18 0.64 11.00
CA ALA A 266 10.16 1.65 10.73
C ALA A 266 8.93 1.49 11.62
N GLU A 267 8.52 0.27 11.96
CA GLU A 267 7.45 0.06 12.94
C GLU A 267 7.81 0.64 14.31
N MET A 268 9.08 0.52 14.74
CA MET A 268 9.51 1.08 16.03
C MET A 268 9.41 2.61 16.04
N TYR A 269 9.80 3.27 14.96
CA TYR A 269 9.61 4.71 14.80
C TYR A 269 8.13 5.10 14.80
N LEU A 270 7.28 4.35 14.11
CA LEU A 270 5.84 4.63 14.07
C LEU A 270 5.15 4.36 15.40
N ASN A 271 5.56 3.32 16.15
CA ASN A 271 5.08 3.06 17.49
C ASN A 271 5.46 4.21 18.44
N LYS A 272 6.72 4.68 18.36
CA LYS A 272 7.21 5.83 19.13
C LYS A 272 6.45 7.11 18.78
N ALA A 273 6.22 7.38 17.49
CA ALA A 273 5.50 8.56 17.04
C ALA A 273 4.06 8.59 17.57
N GLU A 274 3.34 7.47 17.46
CA GLU A 274 1.96 7.37 17.95
C GLU A 274 1.91 7.53 19.47
N ALA A 275 2.73 6.80 20.21
CA ALA A 275 2.76 6.86 21.67
C ALA A 275 3.21 8.24 22.19
N ALA A 276 4.16 8.90 21.53
CA ALA A 276 4.58 10.26 21.90
C ALA A 276 3.45 11.28 21.67
N MET A 277 2.73 11.16 20.54
CA MET A 277 1.58 12.03 20.24
C MET A 277 0.46 11.85 21.27
N GLU A 278 0.18 10.60 21.66
CA GLU A 278 -0.82 10.27 22.69
C GLU A 278 -0.46 10.82 24.08
N LEU A 279 0.82 10.98 24.38
CA LEU A 279 1.34 11.60 25.60
C LEU A 279 1.51 13.13 25.49
N GLY A 280 1.09 13.77 24.39
CA GLY A 280 1.23 15.21 24.16
C GLY A 280 2.66 15.66 23.79
N LYS A 281 3.59 14.74 23.52
CA LYS A 281 4.98 15.02 23.15
C LYS A 281 5.12 15.20 21.64
N THR A 282 4.52 16.28 21.10
CA THR A 282 4.43 16.49 19.65
C THR A 282 5.78 16.61 18.94
N GLY A 283 6.80 17.18 19.59
CA GLY A 283 8.17 17.26 19.05
C GLY A 283 8.82 15.88 18.88
N ASP A 284 8.67 15.01 19.88
CA ASP A 284 9.18 13.63 19.80
C ASP A 284 8.43 12.82 18.74
N ALA A 285 7.11 13.03 18.65
CA ALA A 285 6.28 12.41 17.64
C ALA A 285 6.72 12.81 16.22
N ALA A 286 6.96 14.12 15.98
CA ALA A 286 7.45 14.62 14.70
C ALA A 286 8.83 14.05 14.36
N THR A 287 9.75 14.03 15.31
CA THR A 287 11.09 13.48 15.11
C THR A 287 11.03 12.01 14.68
N ALA A 288 10.26 11.18 15.38
CA ALA A 288 10.14 9.77 15.07
C ALA A 288 9.44 9.54 13.71
N LEU A 289 8.36 10.26 13.43
CA LEU A 289 7.62 10.16 12.17
C LEU A 289 8.49 10.54 10.97
N ASN A 290 9.26 11.63 11.10
CA ASN A 290 10.08 12.16 10.03
C ASN A 290 11.22 11.22 9.62
N MET A 291 11.73 10.37 10.51
CA MET A 291 12.70 9.34 10.13
C MET A 291 12.16 8.43 9.00
N VAL A 292 10.89 8.05 9.09
CA VAL A 292 10.23 7.22 8.07
C VAL A 292 9.96 8.03 6.79
N ARG A 293 9.49 9.28 6.94
CA ARG A 293 9.17 10.17 5.83
C ARG A 293 10.41 10.56 5.01
N GLU A 294 11.51 10.86 5.64
CA GLU A 294 12.80 11.14 4.99
C GLU A 294 13.30 9.95 4.18
N ARG A 295 13.26 8.74 4.76
CA ARG A 295 13.61 7.52 4.05
C ARG A 295 12.71 7.30 2.83
N ALA A 296 11.41 7.61 2.94
CA ALA A 296 10.45 7.51 1.84
C ALA A 296 10.65 8.58 0.75
N GLY A 297 11.38 9.68 1.05
CA GLY A 297 11.59 10.78 0.11
C GLY A 297 10.38 11.71 -0.02
N ILE A 298 9.61 11.88 1.06
CA ILE A 298 8.49 12.81 1.15
C ILE A 298 8.75 13.90 2.18
N ARG A 299 8.07 15.03 2.06
CA ARG A 299 8.23 16.19 2.94
C ARG A 299 8.08 15.80 4.41
N THR A 300 9.01 16.25 5.24
CA THR A 300 8.92 16.15 6.69
C THR A 300 7.87 17.12 7.26
N LEU A 301 7.40 16.84 8.46
CA LEU A 301 6.37 17.62 9.15
C LEU A 301 6.97 18.33 10.37
N SER A 302 6.61 19.58 10.59
CA SER A 302 6.87 20.28 11.86
C SER A 302 6.01 19.67 12.98
N ALA A 303 6.39 19.93 14.23
CA ALA A 303 5.61 19.46 15.39
C ALA A 303 4.15 19.94 15.37
N GLY A 304 3.89 21.14 14.81
CA GLY A 304 2.54 21.69 14.70
C GLY A 304 1.69 21.05 13.58
N GLU A 305 2.31 20.38 12.61
CA GLU A 305 1.62 19.69 11.52
C GLU A 305 1.32 18.24 11.84
N VAL A 306 1.97 17.67 12.85
CA VAL A 306 1.76 16.26 13.23
C VAL A 306 0.45 16.12 14.01
N SER A 307 -0.35 15.15 13.60
CA SER A 307 -1.59 14.74 14.27
C SER A 307 -1.69 13.23 14.31
N LEU A 308 -2.56 12.70 15.16
CA LEU A 308 -2.85 11.25 15.19
C LEU A 308 -3.30 10.72 13.83
N ASP A 309 -4.11 11.50 13.09
CA ASP A 309 -4.56 11.07 11.77
C ASP A 309 -3.41 10.99 10.78
N ARG A 310 -2.45 11.93 10.80
CA ARG A 310 -1.25 11.86 9.97
C ARG A 310 -0.36 10.69 10.33
N ILE A 311 -0.15 10.42 11.62
CA ILE A 311 0.61 9.25 12.10
C ILE A 311 -0.08 7.94 11.68
N ARG A 312 -1.40 7.86 11.83
CA ARG A 312 -2.20 6.70 11.44
C ARG A 312 -2.18 6.48 9.92
N ASN A 313 -2.17 7.57 9.14
CA ASN A 313 -2.02 7.48 7.69
C ASN A 313 -0.61 7.04 7.30
N GLU A 314 0.45 7.62 7.89
CA GLU A 314 1.83 7.20 7.65
C GLU A 314 2.01 5.70 7.96
N ARG A 315 1.45 5.24 9.08
CA ARG A 315 1.45 3.83 9.46
C ARG A 315 0.71 2.95 8.44
N ARG A 316 -0.43 3.43 7.90
CA ARG A 316 -1.20 2.75 6.85
C ARG A 316 -0.40 2.56 5.57
N VAL A 317 0.28 3.62 5.13
CA VAL A 317 1.08 3.65 3.91
C VAL A 317 2.34 2.82 4.04
N GLU A 318 3.11 3.06 5.10
CA GLU A 318 4.39 2.42 5.35
C GLU A 318 4.26 0.90 5.52
N LEU A 319 3.27 0.46 6.30
CA LEU A 319 3.06 -0.94 6.66
C LEU A 319 1.97 -1.63 5.80
N ALA A 320 1.64 -1.05 4.64
CA ALA A 320 0.70 -1.67 3.71
C ALA A 320 1.12 -3.10 3.37
N TYR A 321 0.18 -4.03 3.40
CA TYR A 321 0.39 -5.49 3.19
C TYR A 321 1.30 -6.20 4.19
N GLU A 322 1.64 -5.58 5.33
CA GLU A 322 2.41 -6.22 6.40
C GLU A 322 1.52 -6.67 7.57
N ASN A 323 0.25 -6.87 7.33
CA ASN A 323 -0.74 -7.38 8.30
C ASN A 323 -1.01 -6.47 9.51
N HIS A 324 -0.82 -5.14 9.37
CA HIS A 324 -1.04 -4.19 10.47
C HIS A 324 -2.42 -3.54 10.45
N ARG A 325 -2.92 -3.12 9.28
CA ARG A 325 -4.10 -2.24 9.15
C ARG A 325 -5.34 -2.74 9.89
N HIS A 326 -5.66 -4.03 9.74
CA HIS A 326 -6.82 -4.62 10.38
C HIS A 326 -6.79 -4.49 11.92
N TRP A 327 -5.61 -4.78 12.49
CA TRP A 327 -5.41 -4.72 13.93
C TRP A 327 -5.34 -3.27 14.43
N ASP A 328 -4.73 -2.37 13.67
CA ASP A 328 -4.69 -0.94 13.96
C ASP A 328 -6.10 -0.34 14.04
N LEU A 329 -6.97 -0.64 13.06
CA LEU A 329 -8.35 -0.17 13.05
C LEU A 329 -9.14 -0.72 14.26
N LYS A 330 -8.89 -1.96 14.65
CA LYS A 330 -9.52 -2.57 15.84
C LYS A 330 -9.05 -1.91 17.13
N ARG A 331 -7.73 -1.76 17.36
CA ARG A 331 -7.20 -1.16 18.57
C ARG A 331 -7.56 0.32 18.73
N TRP A 332 -7.72 1.05 17.62
CA TRP A 332 -8.22 2.43 17.63
C TRP A 332 -9.75 2.53 17.76
N HIS A 333 -10.45 1.42 17.79
CA HIS A 333 -11.91 1.33 17.83
C HIS A 333 -12.63 2.07 16.69
N ILE A 334 -12.03 2.14 15.51
CA ILE A 334 -12.61 2.77 14.31
C ILE A 334 -12.89 1.78 13.17
N ALA A 335 -12.73 0.48 13.41
CA ALA A 335 -12.97 -0.54 12.38
C ALA A 335 -14.42 -0.51 11.85
N HIS A 336 -15.39 -0.32 12.72
CA HIS A 336 -16.81 -0.21 12.36
C HIS A 336 -17.11 1.02 11.49
N ILE A 337 -16.31 2.09 11.58
CA ILE A 337 -16.46 3.30 10.73
C ILE A 337 -15.77 3.11 9.38
N LYS A 338 -14.57 2.47 9.40
CA LYS A 338 -13.69 2.40 8.24
C LYS A 338 -13.87 1.15 7.38
N MET A 339 -14.58 0.13 7.88
CA MET A 339 -14.75 -1.14 7.18
C MET A 339 -16.23 -1.51 6.93
N ALA A 340 -17.17 -0.99 7.74
CA ALA A 340 -18.59 -1.25 7.53
C ALA A 340 -19.11 -0.44 6.33
N ASP A 341 -19.81 -1.11 5.43
CA ASP A 341 -20.47 -0.53 4.25
C ASP A 341 -19.55 0.35 3.37
N PHE A 342 -18.23 0.13 3.48
CA PHE A 342 -17.26 0.89 2.72
C PHE A 342 -17.34 0.50 1.24
N PRO A 343 -17.71 1.44 0.32
CA PRO A 343 -17.78 1.12 -1.09
C PRO A 343 -16.36 0.89 -1.62
N THR A 344 -16.10 -0.27 -2.20
CA THR A 344 -14.87 -0.49 -2.94
C THR A 344 -14.87 0.38 -4.19
N MET A 345 -14.03 1.40 -4.21
CA MET A 345 -13.88 2.31 -5.34
C MET A 345 -12.71 1.91 -6.22
N ALA A 346 -12.87 2.14 -7.52
CA ALA A 346 -11.91 1.86 -8.57
C ALA A 346 -11.50 3.13 -9.32
N LEU A 347 -10.31 3.11 -9.89
CA LEU A 347 -9.86 4.06 -10.91
C LEU A 347 -10.09 3.46 -12.29
N TYR A 348 -10.68 4.23 -13.18
CA TYR A 348 -10.97 3.85 -14.56
C TYR A 348 -10.15 4.69 -15.54
N PRO A 349 -9.05 4.16 -16.10
CA PRO A 349 -8.29 4.81 -17.16
C PRO A 349 -9.03 4.69 -18.50
N TRP A 350 -9.12 5.78 -19.24
CA TRP A 350 -9.74 5.88 -20.56
C TRP A 350 -8.72 6.43 -21.56
N TYR A 351 -8.56 5.75 -22.68
CA TYR A 351 -7.77 6.25 -23.79
C TYR A 351 -8.60 7.23 -24.61
N ILE A 352 -8.06 8.42 -24.89
CA ILE A 352 -8.76 9.41 -25.71
C ILE A 352 -8.56 9.07 -27.19
N TRP A 353 -9.66 8.73 -27.86
CA TRP A 353 -9.62 8.37 -29.27
C TRP A 353 -9.10 9.53 -30.13
N GLY A 354 -8.12 9.22 -30.99
CA GLY A 354 -7.49 10.18 -31.90
C GLY A 354 -6.48 11.13 -31.28
N GLU A 355 -6.32 11.16 -29.93
CA GLU A 355 -5.37 12.06 -29.27
C GLU A 355 -4.12 11.35 -28.69
N GLY A 356 -4.18 10.04 -28.51
CA GLY A 356 -3.06 9.30 -27.88
C GLY A 356 -2.85 9.61 -26.41
N LYS A 357 -3.85 10.21 -25.75
CA LYS A 357 -3.80 10.64 -24.34
C LYS A 357 -4.78 9.87 -23.49
N TYR A 358 -4.73 10.11 -22.19
CA TYR A 358 -5.58 9.44 -21.21
C TYR A 358 -6.30 10.43 -20.31
N ILE A 359 -7.51 10.08 -19.94
CA ILE A 359 -8.26 10.68 -18.82
C ILE A 359 -8.63 9.60 -17.82
N PHE A 360 -9.06 9.99 -16.64
CA PHE A 360 -9.43 9.08 -15.59
C PHE A 360 -10.78 9.47 -14.97
N THR A 361 -11.54 8.44 -14.60
CA THR A 361 -12.74 8.57 -13.78
C THR A 361 -12.65 7.61 -12.60
N THR A 362 -13.51 7.81 -11.62
CA THR A 362 -13.68 6.90 -10.50
C THR A 362 -15.10 6.34 -10.47
N GLY A 363 -15.26 5.17 -9.91
CA GLY A 363 -16.56 4.53 -9.75
C GLY A 363 -16.49 3.35 -8.79
N LYS A 364 -17.62 2.74 -8.50
CA LYS A 364 -17.66 1.50 -7.72
C LYS A 364 -16.96 0.40 -8.51
N ALA A 365 -16.06 -0.33 -7.86
CA ALA A 365 -15.44 -1.47 -8.47
C ALA A 365 -16.51 -2.50 -8.91
N PRO A 366 -16.37 -3.12 -10.10
CA PRO A 366 -17.22 -4.24 -10.49
C PRO A 366 -17.18 -5.33 -9.43
N LYS A 367 -18.32 -5.97 -9.19
CA LYS A 367 -18.37 -7.09 -8.23
C LYS A 367 -17.49 -8.24 -8.75
N PRO A 368 -16.76 -8.92 -7.87
CA PRO A 368 -16.11 -10.17 -8.24
C PRO A 368 -17.17 -11.14 -8.76
N ASN A 369 -16.82 -11.95 -9.76
CA ASN A 369 -17.67 -13.08 -10.13
C ASN A 369 -17.81 -13.99 -8.90
N LYS A 370 -19.05 -14.37 -8.56
CA LYS A 370 -19.34 -15.32 -7.50
C LYS A 370 -18.95 -16.73 -7.95
#